data_a797d9624282dd1e7dd1fd199da54e2b
#
_entry.id   a797d9624282dd1e7dd1fd199da54e2b
#
_cell.length_a   1.000
_cell.length_b   1.000
_cell.length_c   1.000
_cell.angle_alpha   90.00
_cell.angle_beta   90.00
_cell.angle_gamma   90.00
#
_symmetry.space_group_name_H-M   'P 1'
#
loop_
_entity.id
_entity.type
_entity.pdbx_description
1 polymer ?
#
loop_
_entity_poly.entity_id
_entity_poly.type
_entity_poly.pdbx_seq_one_letter_code
_entity_poly.pdbx_strand_id
1 'polypeptide(L)'
;MKINTIDIQATYHTYLLDSNYKDLLCFPPLKKLPSNDWAEYYGKEYDTDDPQLDTTSISLSFVSKSDQYDTFITFLSAQTYNDFHFEELGKSFRLRFVGVRKAKKEQGYITYEATFANDTPLQGYTYIAPNDTLPSSGFTIDTIDLSKYGIYLLEENESNLIKSYEVKEHLTTTSSTIAGVQYAEYPNVFKERTLELLCYIKQPINLFWKLYEALLYNLSQRGERTINAFGSTFKAIYQKANVKEVILTKDTLRVEFTLYFVEI
;
A
#
# COMPACT_ATOMS: atom_id res chain seq x y z
N MET A 1 -24.14 -0.71 -2.26
CA MET A 1 -23.06 0.22 -2.66
C MET A 1 -23.65 1.42 -3.38
N LYS A 2 -23.17 2.63 -3.08
CA LYS A 2 -23.62 3.86 -3.77
C LYS A 2 -22.44 4.53 -4.46
N ILE A 3 -22.70 5.14 -5.63
CA ILE A 3 -21.72 5.96 -6.36
C ILE A 3 -22.38 7.31 -6.60
N ASN A 4 -21.74 8.41 -6.18
CA ASN A 4 -22.28 9.76 -6.25
C ASN A 4 -23.71 9.84 -5.65
N THR A 5 -23.93 9.19 -4.50
CA THR A 5 -25.22 9.04 -3.79
C THR A 5 -26.25 8.13 -4.47
N ILE A 6 -26.02 7.66 -5.70
CA ILE A 6 -26.92 6.81 -6.46
C ILE A 6 -26.71 5.35 -6.08
N ASP A 7 -27.77 4.63 -5.75
CA ASP A 7 -27.72 3.19 -5.58
C ASP A 7 -27.63 2.52 -6.96
N ILE A 8 -26.48 1.88 -7.23
CA ILE A 8 -26.20 1.29 -8.54
C ILE A 8 -27.05 0.05 -8.85
N GLN A 9 -27.44 -0.68 -7.79
CA GLN A 9 -28.31 -1.84 -7.94
C GLN A 9 -29.73 -1.41 -8.35
N ALA A 10 -30.29 -0.43 -7.66
CA ALA A 10 -31.64 0.04 -7.92
C ALA A 10 -31.73 0.77 -9.26
N THR A 11 -30.71 1.55 -9.66
CA THR A 11 -30.76 2.44 -10.83
C THR A 11 -30.26 1.77 -12.10
N TYR A 12 -29.15 1.02 -12.02
CA TYR A 12 -28.48 0.44 -13.19
C TYR A 12 -28.54 -1.09 -13.24
N HIS A 13 -29.24 -1.74 -12.30
CA HIS A 13 -29.21 -3.19 -12.16
C HIS A 13 -27.79 -3.78 -12.23
N THR A 14 -26.87 -3.06 -11.59
CA THR A 14 -25.44 -3.39 -11.53
C THR A 14 -25.09 -3.79 -10.11
N TYR A 15 -24.41 -4.91 -9.97
CA TYR A 15 -24.04 -5.50 -8.70
C TYR A 15 -22.51 -5.58 -8.62
N LEU A 16 -21.98 -5.18 -7.48
CA LEU A 16 -20.60 -5.49 -7.14
C LEU A 16 -20.53 -6.99 -6.82
N LEU A 17 -19.70 -7.72 -7.53
CA LEU A 17 -19.42 -9.12 -7.22
C LEU A 17 -18.50 -9.18 -6.01
N ASP A 18 -18.30 -10.41 -5.48
CA ASP A 18 -17.45 -10.63 -4.32
C ASP A 18 -16.16 -9.83 -4.44
N SER A 19 -16.16 -8.72 -3.73
CA SER A 19 -15.16 -7.71 -3.91
C SER A 19 -13.95 -8.12 -3.10
N ASN A 20 -12.92 -8.45 -3.80
CA ASN A 20 -11.62 -8.48 -3.21
C ASN A 20 -11.23 -7.04 -2.82
N TYR A 21 -11.64 -6.60 -1.62
CA TYR A 21 -11.32 -5.27 -1.08
C TYR A 21 -9.81 -5.02 -0.86
N LYS A 22 -8.95 -5.96 -1.27
CA LYS A 22 -7.50 -5.87 -1.09
C LYS A 22 -6.92 -4.59 -1.68
N ASP A 23 -7.35 -4.24 -2.89
CA ASP A 23 -6.83 -3.04 -3.56
C ASP A 23 -7.28 -1.75 -2.86
N LEU A 24 -8.52 -1.73 -2.32
CA LEU A 24 -9.05 -0.60 -1.55
C LEU A 24 -8.34 -0.41 -0.20
N LEU A 25 -7.87 -1.51 0.37
CA LEU A 25 -7.20 -1.54 1.67
C LEU A 25 -5.68 -1.51 1.55
N CYS A 26 -5.14 -1.64 0.34
CA CYS A 26 -3.71 -1.55 0.11
C CYS A 26 -3.22 -0.11 0.31
N PHE A 27 -2.24 0.08 1.18
CA PHE A 27 -1.61 1.39 1.31
C PHE A 27 -0.94 1.79 0.01
N PRO A 28 -1.14 3.02 -0.45
CA PRO A 28 -0.46 3.55 -1.61
C PRO A 28 1.06 3.53 -1.41
N PRO A 29 1.83 3.25 -2.47
CA PRO A 29 3.27 3.35 -2.41
C PRO A 29 3.70 4.81 -2.27
N LEU A 30 4.92 5.05 -1.81
CA LEU A 30 5.56 6.34 -2.03
C LEU A 30 5.98 6.47 -3.51
N LYS A 31 5.89 7.68 -4.04
CA LYS A 31 6.54 8.02 -5.30
C LYS A 31 8.04 7.79 -5.18
N LYS A 32 8.67 7.46 -6.30
CA LYS A 32 10.11 7.27 -6.32
C LYS A 32 10.81 8.55 -5.84
N LEU A 33 11.51 8.43 -4.72
CA LEU A 33 12.30 9.53 -4.17
C LEU A 33 13.55 9.78 -5.02
N PRO A 34 13.99 11.03 -5.15
CA PRO A 34 15.30 11.34 -5.69
C PRO A 34 16.37 10.65 -4.85
N SER A 35 17.37 10.07 -5.50
CA SER A 35 18.41 9.36 -4.78
C SER A 35 19.73 9.37 -5.54
N ASN A 36 20.84 9.36 -4.80
CA ASN A 36 22.19 9.17 -5.31
C ASN A 36 22.70 7.79 -4.87
N ASP A 37 23.30 7.06 -5.81
CA ASP A 37 23.90 5.75 -5.56
C ASP A 37 25.41 5.83 -5.75
N TRP A 38 26.14 6.01 -4.67
CA TRP A 38 27.57 6.08 -4.65
C TRP A 38 28.17 4.68 -4.45
N ALA A 39 29.13 4.30 -5.29
CA ALA A 39 29.72 2.97 -5.21
C ALA A 39 30.49 2.72 -3.89
N GLU A 40 31.00 3.80 -3.28
CA GLU A 40 31.86 3.78 -2.08
C GLU A 40 31.08 3.86 -0.78
N TYR A 41 29.75 4.10 -0.82
CA TYR A 41 28.93 4.27 0.37
C TYR A 41 27.85 3.21 0.47
N TYR A 42 27.49 2.89 1.71
CA TYR A 42 26.39 1.97 2.03
C TYR A 42 25.06 2.49 1.46
N GLY A 43 24.27 1.59 0.88
CA GLY A 43 22.92 1.89 0.38
C GLY A 43 22.89 3.00 -0.67
N LYS A 44 21.80 3.76 -0.66
CA LYS A 44 21.61 4.99 -1.43
C LYS A 44 21.31 6.14 -0.49
N GLU A 45 21.69 7.32 -0.91
CA GLU A 45 21.29 8.57 -0.26
C GLU A 45 19.95 9.01 -0.87
N TYR A 46 18.90 9.09 -0.06
CA TYR A 46 17.56 9.48 -0.48
C TYR A 46 17.22 10.89 -0.02
N ASP A 47 16.60 11.67 -0.89
CA ASP A 47 15.96 12.92 -0.52
C ASP A 47 14.57 12.59 0.08
N THR A 48 14.43 12.80 1.39
CA THR A 48 13.22 12.47 2.15
C THR A 48 12.48 13.71 2.66
N ASP A 49 12.80 14.90 2.15
CA ASP A 49 12.22 16.16 2.64
C ASP A 49 10.73 16.31 2.30
N ASP A 50 10.31 15.80 1.12
CA ASP A 50 8.93 15.90 0.66
C ASP A 50 8.43 14.57 0.03
N PRO A 51 8.26 13.50 0.83
CA PRO A 51 7.75 12.23 0.32
C PRO A 51 6.27 12.37 -0.04
N GLN A 52 5.90 11.95 -1.24
CA GLN A 52 4.51 11.97 -1.71
C GLN A 52 4.00 10.55 -1.94
N LEU A 53 2.76 10.29 -1.53
CA LEU A 53 2.07 9.06 -1.88
C LEU A 53 1.75 9.05 -3.38
N ASP A 54 1.86 7.88 -4.00
CA ASP A 54 1.51 7.68 -5.40
C ASP A 54 0.07 7.20 -5.54
N THR A 55 -0.42 7.25 -6.77
CA THR A 55 -1.74 6.73 -7.15
C THR A 55 -1.82 5.22 -6.92
N THR A 56 -2.96 4.76 -6.39
CA THR A 56 -3.26 3.32 -6.26
C THR A 56 -4.26 2.90 -7.32
N SER A 57 -3.96 1.80 -8.02
CA SER A 57 -4.89 1.16 -8.96
C SER A 57 -5.80 0.20 -8.19
N ILE A 58 -7.10 0.29 -8.42
CA ILE A 58 -8.13 -0.50 -7.74
C ILE A 58 -8.96 -1.22 -8.79
N SER A 59 -9.08 -2.53 -8.67
CA SER A 59 -9.90 -3.35 -9.55
C SER A 59 -11.13 -3.86 -8.82
N LEU A 60 -12.32 -3.60 -9.37
CA LEU A 60 -13.60 -4.05 -8.84
C LEU A 60 -14.34 -4.86 -9.90
N SER A 61 -14.90 -5.99 -9.50
CA SER A 61 -15.68 -6.87 -10.38
C SER A 61 -17.16 -6.56 -10.27
N PHE A 62 -17.81 -6.39 -11.39
CA PHE A 62 -19.25 -6.10 -11.49
C PHE A 62 -19.97 -7.08 -12.37
N VAL A 63 -21.28 -7.20 -12.15
CA VAL A 63 -22.23 -7.78 -13.10
C VAL A 63 -23.36 -6.80 -13.34
N SER A 64 -23.66 -6.53 -14.60
CA SER A 64 -24.77 -5.66 -15.03
C SER A 64 -25.70 -6.40 -15.97
N LYS A 65 -26.98 -6.03 -16.00
CA LYS A 65 -27.84 -6.41 -17.14
C LYS A 65 -27.26 -5.87 -18.43
N SER A 66 -27.33 -6.65 -19.51
CA SER A 66 -26.73 -6.28 -20.79
C SER A 66 -27.28 -4.98 -21.38
N ASP A 67 -28.52 -4.65 -21.11
CA ASP A 67 -29.18 -3.41 -21.56
C ASP A 67 -28.83 -2.19 -20.72
N GLN A 68 -28.24 -2.38 -19.54
CA GLN A 68 -27.83 -1.32 -18.60
C GLN A 68 -26.31 -1.10 -18.57
N TYR A 69 -25.53 -2.00 -19.12
CA TYR A 69 -24.08 -1.96 -19.08
C TYR A 69 -23.51 -0.65 -19.66
N ASP A 70 -23.88 -0.29 -20.89
CA ASP A 70 -23.35 0.91 -21.55
C ASP A 70 -23.78 2.19 -20.82
N THR A 71 -25.00 2.21 -20.28
CA THR A 71 -25.51 3.33 -19.48
C THR A 71 -24.70 3.51 -18.21
N PHE A 72 -24.37 2.41 -17.53
CA PHE A 72 -23.56 2.46 -16.32
C PHE A 72 -22.11 2.88 -16.61
N ILE A 73 -21.50 2.38 -17.69
CA ILE A 73 -20.14 2.81 -18.09
C ILE A 73 -20.14 4.30 -18.47
N THR A 74 -21.16 4.78 -19.16
CA THR A 74 -21.33 6.21 -19.46
C THR A 74 -21.45 7.04 -18.19
N PHE A 75 -22.22 6.57 -17.20
CA PHE A 75 -22.34 7.22 -15.90
C PHE A 75 -20.97 7.31 -15.18
N LEU A 76 -20.19 6.23 -15.14
CA LEU A 76 -18.84 6.23 -14.52
C LEU A 76 -17.89 7.20 -15.23
N SER A 77 -18.04 7.35 -16.54
CA SER A 77 -17.17 8.20 -17.38
C SER A 77 -17.60 9.67 -17.42
N ALA A 78 -18.79 10.00 -16.93
CA ALA A 78 -19.36 11.35 -17.00
C ALA A 78 -18.61 12.37 -16.16
N GLN A 79 -17.90 11.92 -15.13
CA GLN A 79 -17.11 12.77 -14.24
C GLN A 79 -15.68 12.23 -14.11
N THR A 80 -14.73 13.14 -13.87
CA THR A 80 -13.33 12.75 -13.64
C THR A 80 -13.21 11.88 -12.39
N TYR A 81 -13.92 12.23 -11.33
CA TYR A 81 -13.95 11.48 -10.08
C TYR A 81 -15.36 11.13 -9.67
N ASN A 82 -15.52 9.96 -9.11
CA ASN A 82 -16.76 9.46 -8.53
C ASN A 82 -16.56 9.12 -7.06
N ASP A 83 -17.53 9.44 -6.22
CA ASP A 83 -17.53 9.12 -4.80
C ASP A 83 -18.21 7.76 -4.57
N PHE A 84 -17.41 6.76 -4.24
CA PHE A 84 -17.84 5.39 -3.97
C PHE A 84 -18.08 5.22 -2.49
N HIS A 85 -19.29 4.92 -2.09
CA HIS A 85 -19.63 4.58 -0.72
C HIS A 85 -19.85 3.09 -0.57
N PHE A 86 -18.95 2.43 0.16
CA PHE A 86 -19.02 1.02 0.52
C PHE A 86 -19.64 0.91 1.92
N GLU A 87 -20.94 0.61 1.98
CA GLU A 87 -21.68 0.53 3.24
C GLU A 87 -21.07 -0.52 4.19
N GLU A 88 -20.63 -1.65 3.63
CA GLU A 88 -20.01 -2.74 4.38
C GLU A 88 -18.66 -2.35 5.02
N LEU A 89 -17.90 -1.46 4.37
CA LEU A 89 -16.64 -0.94 4.90
C LEU A 89 -16.83 0.31 5.76
N GLY A 90 -18.03 0.91 5.78
CA GLY A 90 -18.30 2.19 6.43
C GLY A 90 -17.42 3.33 5.92
N LYS A 91 -16.97 3.27 4.65
CA LYS A 91 -15.99 4.20 4.07
C LYS A 91 -16.38 4.63 2.67
N SER A 92 -16.09 5.90 2.38
CA SER A 92 -16.18 6.45 1.02
C SER A 92 -14.79 6.65 0.43
N PHE A 93 -14.66 6.39 -0.87
CA PHE A 93 -13.44 6.60 -1.65
C PHE A 93 -13.77 7.46 -2.86
N ARG A 94 -12.94 8.45 -3.13
CA ARG A 94 -13.01 9.26 -4.33
C ARG A 94 -12.11 8.67 -5.40
N LEU A 95 -12.70 8.05 -6.41
CA LEU A 95 -11.99 7.27 -7.40
C LEU A 95 -12.22 7.82 -8.81
N ARG A 96 -11.18 7.79 -9.63
CA ARG A 96 -11.25 8.08 -11.06
C ARG A 96 -11.42 6.77 -11.83
N PHE A 97 -12.42 6.72 -12.71
CA PHE A 97 -12.60 5.58 -13.61
C PHE A 97 -11.50 5.57 -14.68
N VAL A 98 -10.86 4.42 -14.87
CA VAL A 98 -9.77 4.23 -15.84
C VAL A 98 -10.24 3.44 -17.04
N GLY A 99 -11.04 2.40 -16.84
CA GLY A 99 -11.56 1.56 -17.91
C GLY A 99 -12.08 0.23 -17.44
N VAL A 100 -12.48 -0.59 -18.42
CA VAL A 100 -13.03 -1.93 -18.19
C VAL A 100 -12.09 -2.98 -18.79
N ARG A 101 -11.96 -4.10 -18.11
CA ARG A 101 -11.22 -5.28 -18.56
C ARG A 101 -12.10 -6.53 -18.41
N LYS A 102 -11.78 -7.57 -19.15
CA LYS A 102 -12.37 -8.91 -19.01
C LYS A 102 -13.91 -8.93 -19.10
N ALA A 103 -14.51 -8.10 -19.96
CA ALA A 103 -15.96 -8.12 -20.14
C ALA A 103 -16.42 -9.43 -20.83
N LYS A 104 -17.37 -10.15 -20.21
CA LYS A 104 -17.94 -11.40 -20.70
C LYS A 104 -19.47 -11.33 -20.62
N LYS A 105 -20.15 -11.60 -21.76
CA LYS A 105 -21.60 -11.62 -21.83
C LYS A 105 -22.12 -13.04 -21.73
N GLU A 106 -23.02 -13.30 -20.77
CA GLU A 106 -23.68 -14.57 -20.57
C GLU A 106 -25.14 -14.36 -20.14
N GLN A 107 -26.08 -15.06 -20.77
CA GLN A 107 -27.49 -15.13 -20.36
C GLN A 107 -28.16 -13.77 -20.07
N GLY A 108 -27.87 -12.72 -20.87
CA GLY A 108 -28.44 -11.40 -20.67
C GLY A 108 -27.73 -10.52 -19.61
N TYR A 109 -26.63 -10.99 -19.06
CA TYR A 109 -25.77 -10.25 -18.13
C TYR A 109 -24.37 -10.08 -18.72
N ILE A 110 -23.67 -9.01 -18.28
CA ILE A 110 -22.27 -8.78 -18.59
C ILE A 110 -21.52 -8.73 -17.26
N THR A 111 -20.56 -9.65 -17.09
CA THR A 111 -19.59 -9.63 -16.01
C THR A 111 -18.32 -8.96 -16.49
N TYR A 112 -17.75 -8.07 -15.70
CA TYR A 112 -16.56 -7.31 -16.09
C TYR A 112 -15.76 -6.84 -14.86
N GLU A 113 -14.50 -6.54 -15.10
CA GLU A 113 -13.59 -5.94 -14.14
C GLU A 113 -13.39 -4.48 -14.53
N ALA A 114 -13.77 -3.56 -13.66
CA ALA A 114 -13.55 -2.13 -13.84
C ALA A 114 -12.34 -1.69 -13.01
N THR A 115 -11.45 -0.93 -13.65
CA THR A 115 -10.25 -0.38 -13.03
C THR A 115 -10.49 1.09 -12.68
N PHE A 116 -10.11 1.44 -11.47
CA PHE A 116 -10.16 2.79 -10.91
C PHE A 116 -8.80 3.21 -10.39
N ALA A 117 -8.61 4.51 -10.24
CA ALA A 117 -7.43 5.09 -9.62
C ALA A 117 -7.82 5.94 -8.40
N ASN A 118 -7.12 5.74 -7.29
CA ASN A 118 -7.15 6.65 -6.16
C ASN A 118 -5.95 7.59 -6.29
N ASP A 119 -6.19 8.77 -6.85
CA ASP A 119 -5.14 9.76 -7.15
C ASP A 119 -4.79 10.65 -5.96
N THR A 120 -5.62 10.65 -4.92
CA THR A 120 -5.49 11.54 -3.76
C THR A 120 -5.66 10.77 -2.45
N PRO A 121 -4.76 9.80 -2.17
CA PRO A 121 -4.81 9.06 -0.92
C PRO A 121 -4.69 10.03 0.27
N LEU A 122 -5.41 9.75 1.35
CA LEU A 122 -5.53 10.60 2.55
C LEU A 122 -6.18 11.98 2.31
N GLN A 123 -6.83 12.23 1.15
CA GLN A 123 -7.53 13.50 0.94
C GLN A 123 -8.59 13.72 2.02
N GLY A 124 -8.51 14.87 2.69
CA GLY A 124 -9.43 15.23 3.76
C GLY A 124 -9.23 14.47 5.08
N TYR A 125 -8.18 13.65 5.17
CA TYR A 125 -7.83 12.98 6.42
C TYR A 125 -7.29 14.00 7.42
N THR A 126 -7.82 13.94 8.65
CA THR A 126 -7.27 14.68 9.80
C THR A 126 -6.59 13.70 10.73
N TYR A 127 -5.30 13.89 10.98
CA TYR A 127 -4.53 12.99 11.83
C TYR A 127 -5.12 12.86 13.23
N ILE A 128 -5.29 11.64 13.66
CA ILE A 128 -5.69 11.26 15.01
C ILE A 128 -4.60 10.33 15.55
N ALA A 129 -4.01 10.70 16.69
CA ALA A 129 -2.97 9.87 17.31
C ALA A 129 -3.50 8.47 17.63
N PRO A 130 -2.78 7.42 17.27
CA PRO A 130 -3.19 6.04 17.54
C PRO A 130 -3.17 5.78 19.04
N ASN A 131 -4.21 5.17 19.56
CA ASN A 131 -4.42 5.00 21.01
C ASN A 131 -5.10 3.68 21.41
N ASP A 132 -4.95 2.63 20.61
CA ASP A 132 -5.46 1.31 20.98
C ASP A 132 -4.84 0.84 22.30
N THR A 133 -5.56 0.03 23.01
CA THR A 133 -5.22 -0.48 24.35
C THR A 133 -4.59 -1.87 24.35
N LEU A 134 -4.22 -2.37 23.16
CA LEU A 134 -3.52 -3.65 23.04
C LEU A 134 -2.21 -3.66 23.86
N PRO A 135 -1.80 -4.83 24.37
CA PRO A 135 -0.48 -4.99 24.97
C PRO A 135 0.62 -4.60 24.01
N SER A 136 1.75 -4.09 24.55
CA SER A 136 2.90 -3.73 23.72
C SER A 136 3.34 -4.89 22.82
N SER A 137 3.57 -4.59 21.55
CA SER A 137 4.07 -5.56 20.59
C SER A 137 5.58 -5.77 20.67
N GLY A 138 6.31 -4.87 21.36
CA GLY A 138 7.76 -4.81 21.34
C GLY A 138 8.35 -4.22 20.04
N PHE A 139 7.50 -3.81 19.12
CA PHE A 139 7.86 -3.18 17.83
C PHE A 139 7.41 -1.73 17.81
N THR A 140 8.30 -0.81 17.48
CA THR A 140 7.95 0.59 17.33
C THR A 140 8.36 1.12 15.96
N ILE A 141 7.54 2.04 15.43
CA ILE A 141 7.92 2.91 14.32
C ILE A 141 7.89 4.34 14.85
N ASP A 142 9.02 5.04 14.77
CA ASP A 142 9.19 6.42 15.30
C ASP A 142 8.71 6.57 16.76
N THR A 143 9.07 5.64 17.62
CA THR A 143 8.68 5.58 19.04
C THR A 143 7.23 5.15 19.33
N ILE A 144 6.37 5.03 18.34
CA ILE A 144 5.00 4.56 18.53
C ILE A 144 4.95 3.04 18.37
N ASP A 145 4.52 2.36 19.43
CA ASP A 145 4.33 0.90 19.40
C ASP A 145 3.20 0.55 18.40
N LEU A 146 3.43 -0.49 17.58
CA LEU A 146 2.45 -0.93 16.58
C LEU A 146 1.12 -1.36 17.19
N SER A 147 1.12 -1.82 18.44
CA SER A 147 -0.10 -2.12 19.18
C SER A 147 -1.04 -0.91 19.32
N LYS A 148 -0.49 0.31 19.33
CA LYS A 148 -1.30 1.54 19.39
C LYS A 148 -2.12 1.76 18.12
N TYR A 149 -1.68 1.22 16.99
CA TYR A 149 -2.45 1.18 15.73
C TYR A 149 -3.40 -0.03 15.67
N GLY A 150 -3.54 -0.81 16.74
CA GLY A 150 -4.33 -2.03 16.74
C GLY A 150 -3.69 -3.17 15.94
N ILE A 151 -2.37 -3.11 15.72
CA ILE A 151 -1.64 -4.04 14.86
C ILE A 151 -0.89 -5.06 15.70
N TYR A 152 -1.03 -6.32 15.28
CA TYR A 152 -0.22 -7.45 15.70
C TYR A 152 0.80 -7.77 14.61
N LEU A 153 1.94 -8.32 15.02
CA LEU A 153 2.94 -8.84 14.10
C LEU A 153 2.81 -10.36 13.99
N LEU A 154 3.03 -10.88 12.80
CA LEU A 154 3.09 -12.32 12.58
C LEU A 154 4.49 -12.87 12.93
N GLU A 155 4.59 -14.14 13.29
CA GLU A 155 5.82 -14.76 13.83
C GLU A 155 7.03 -14.72 12.88
N GLU A 156 6.80 -14.66 11.57
CA GLU A 156 7.87 -14.68 10.55
C GLU A 156 8.70 -13.38 10.44
N ASN A 157 8.35 -12.35 11.21
CA ASN A 157 9.00 -11.02 11.09
C ASN A 157 10.49 -11.03 11.43
N GLU A 158 10.94 -11.82 12.40
CA GLU A 158 12.36 -11.89 12.77
C GLU A 158 13.23 -12.27 11.57
N SER A 159 12.86 -13.34 10.87
CA SER A 159 13.59 -13.82 9.67
C SER A 159 13.65 -12.76 8.55
N ASN A 160 12.59 -11.97 8.40
CA ASN A 160 12.52 -10.93 7.37
C ASN A 160 13.41 -9.73 7.69
N LEU A 161 13.63 -9.43 8.98
CA LEU A 161 14.45 -8.30 9.42
C LEU A 161 15.95 -8.59 9.47
N ILE A 162 16.35 -9.87 9.51
CA ILE A 162 17.76 -10.28 9.60
C ILE A 162 18.36 -10.79 8.29
N LYS A 163 17.67 -10.54 7.14
CA LYS A 163 18.19 -10.93 5.82
C LYS A 163 19.59 -10.37 5.58
N SER A 164 20.45 -11.14 4.91
CA SER A 164 21.81 -10.73 4.59
C SER A 164 21.84 -9.56 3.61
N TYR A 165 22.86 -8.71 3.76
CA TYR A 165 23.15 -7.65 2.80
C TYR A 165 23.86 -8.20 1.58
N GLU A 166 23.61 -7.58 0.42
CA GLU A 166 24.38 -7.81 -0.81
C GLU A 166 25.51 -6.80 -0.92
N VAL A 167 26.69 -7.27 -1.34
CA VAL A 167 27.83 -6.38 -1.60
C VAL A 167 27.56 -5.56 -2.89
N LYS A 168 27.88 -4.26 -2.86
CA LYS A 168 27.89 -3.44 -4.07
C LYS A 168 29.05 -3.85 -4.99
N GLU A 169 28.84 -3.76 -6.29
CA GLU A 169 29.90 -3.95 -7.25
C GLU A 169 30.91 -2.79 -7.17
N HIS A 170 32.18 -3.13 -7.07
CA HIS A 170 33.25 -2.14 -7.14
C HIS A 170 33.31 -1.48 -8.53
N LEU A 171 33.75 -0.23 -8.58
CA LEU A 171 34.08 0.41 -9.83
C LEU A 171 35.19 -0.37 -10.53
N THR A 172 34.98 -0.67 -11.79
CA THR A 172 35.90 -1.49 -12.58
C THR A 172 36.42 -0.70 -13.78
N THR A 173 37.68 -0.93 -14.12
CA THR A 173 38.27 -0.43 -15.35
C THR A 173 38.82 -1.59 -16.17
N THR A 174 38.44 -1.64 -17.45
CA THR A 174 38.97 -2.62 -18.41
C THR A 174 39.74 -1.89 -19.48
N SER A 175 40.92 -2.43 -19.86
CA SER A 175 41.71 -1.91 -20.95
C SER A 175 42.21 -3.06 -21.80
N SER A 176 42.30 -2.87 -23.11
CA SER A 176 42.87 -3.87 -24.04
C SER A 176 44.36 -4.13 -23.80
N THR A 177 45.03 -3.30 -23.01
CA THR A 177 46.46 -3.41 -22.69
C THR A 177 46.76 -4.06 -21.37
N ILE A 178 45.72 -4.41 -20.57
CA ILE A 178 45.85 -4.99 -19.24
C ILE A 178 45.06 -6.30 -19.21
N ALA A 179 45.71 -7.35 -18.72
CA ALA A 179 45.03 -8.65 -18.53
C ALA A 179 44.04 -8.58 -17.36
N GLY A 180 42.79 -8.97 -17.63
CA GLY A 180 41.74 -9.00 -16.61
C GLY A 180 41.04 -7.65 -16.40
N VAL A 181 40.57 -7.40 -15.15
CA VAL A 181 39.83 -6.22 -14.74
C VAL A 181 40.49 -5.59 -13.53
N GLN A 182 40.67 -4.29 -13.57
CA GLN A 182 41.12 -3.54 -12.40
C GLN A 182 39.91 -3.08 -11.60
N TYR A 183 39.94 -3.31 -10.29
CA TYR A 183 38.93 -2.87 -9.34
C TYR A 183 39.45 -1.66 -8.57
N ALA A 184 38.56 -0.71 -8.26
CA ALA A 184 38.87 0.37 -7.36
C ALA A 184 39.13 -0.19 -5.94
N GLU A 185 40.21 0.28 -5.31
CA GLU A 185 40.64 -0.19 -3.98
C GLU A 185 39.92 0.60 -2.88
N TYR A 186 38.73 0.15 -2.49
CA TYR A 186 38.01 0.61 -1.30
C TYR A 186 37.34 -0.58 -0.60
N PRO A 187 37.01 -0.46 0.71
CA PRO A 187 36.32 -1.54 1.44
C PRO A 187 35.01 -1.95 0.79
N ASN A 188 34.64 -3.22 0.91
CA ASN A 188 33.33 -3.68 0.49
C ASN A 188 32.22 -2.92 1.22
N VAL A 189 31.33 -2.33 0.46
CA VAL A 189 30.11 -1.70 0.94
C VAL A 189 28.88 -2.49 0.47
N PHE A 190 27.76 -2.28 1.12
CA PHE A 190 26.56 -3.10 0.87
C PHE A 190 25.48 -2.26 0.20
N LYS A 191 24.66 -2.95 -0.60
CA LYS A 191 23.41 -2.38 -1.13
C LYS A 191 22.40 -2.18 0.00
N GLU A 192 21.45 -1.30 -0.24
CA GLU A 192 20.25 -1.25 0.61
C GLU A 192 19.53 -2.59 0.58
N ARG A 193 18.86 -2.95 1.66
CA ARG A 193 17.99 -4.11 1.71
C ARG A 193 16.54 -3.71 1.97
N THR A 194 15.62 -4.58 1.54
CA THR A 194 14.20 -4.44 1.85
C THR A 194 13.89 -5.10 3.19
N LEU A 195 13.28 -4.34 4.08
CA LEU A 195 12.69 -4.86 5.31
C LEU A 195 11.20 -5.12 5.07
N GLU A 196 10.72 -6.27 5.51
CA GLU A 196 9.33 -6.68 5.35
C GLU A 196 8.71 -6.88 6.74
N LEU A 197 7.65 -6.15 7.04
CA LEU A 197 6.85 -6.33 8.25
C LEU A 197 5.50 -6.95 7.91
N LEU A 198 5.28 -8.18 8.36
CA LEU A 198 4.00 -8.87 8.22
C LEU A 198 3.10 -8.47 9.38
N CYS A 199 2.05 -7.77 9.04
CA CYS A 199 1.14 -7.13 9.96
C CYS A 199 -0.26 -7.75 9.88
N TYR A 200 -0.96 -7.71 11.01
CA TYR A 200 -2.34 -8.14 11.15
C TYR A 200 -3.09 -7.12 11.97
N ILE A 201 -4.23 -6.67 11.49
CA ILE A 201 -5.15 -5.81 12.21
C ILE A 201 -6.55 -6.43 12.22
N LYS A 202 -7.21 -6.41 13.38
CA LYS A 202 -8.62 -6.82 13.53
C LYS A 202 -9.30 -5.83 14.45
N GLN A 203 -10.19 -5.03 13.91
CA GLN A 203 -10.87 -3.97 14.65
C GLN A 203 -12.34 -3.85 14.22
N PRO A 204 -13.21 -3.33 15.09
CA PRO A 204 -14.51 -2.84 14.65
C PRO A 204 -14.35 -1.79 13.55
N ILE A 205 -15.24 -1.80 12.55
CA ILE A 205 -15.12 -0.94 11.34
C ILE A 205 -14.96 0.53 11.69
N ASN A 206 -15.67 1.02 12.72
CA ASN A 206 -15.60 2.42 13.14
C ASN A 206 -14.24 2.83 13.74
N LEU A 207 -13.50 1.89 14.31
CA LEU A 207 -12.14 2.11 14.86
C LEU A 207 -11.06 1.80 13.83
N PHE A 208 -11.29 0.79 12.97
CA PHE A 208 -10.35 0.32 11.98
C PHE A 208 -9.74 1.46 11.15
N TRP A 209 -10.58 2.26 10.51
CA TRP A 209 -10.10 3.33 9.62
C TRP A 209 -9.28 4.39 10.34
N LYS A 210 -9.64 4.73 11.58
CA LYS A 210 -8.89 5.70 12.37
C LYS A 210 -7.46 5.24 12.62
N LEU A 211 -7.29 3.98 13.00
CA LEU A 211 -5.99 3.40 13.32
C LEU A 211 -5.18 3.12 12.05
N TYR A 212 -5.84 2.59 11.04
CA TYR A 212 -5.21 2.19 9.77
C TYR A 212 -4.70 3.40 8.98
N GLU A 213 -5.51 4.44 8.85
CA GLU A 213 -5.09 5.69 8.21
C GLU A 213 -4.07 6.47 9.03
N ALA A 214 -4.09 6.37 10.37
CA ALA A 214 -3.05 6.97 11.21
C ALA A 214 -1.68 6.36 10.95
N LEU A 215 -1.61 5.02 10.76
CA LEU A 215 -0.37 4.37 10.37
C LEU A 215 0.12 4.88 9.01
N LEU A 216 -0.74 4.87 7.98
CA LEU A 216 -0.36 5.36 6.65
C LEU A 216 0.12 6.82 6.70
N TYR A 217 -0.58 7.67 7.43
CA TYR A 217 -0.19 9.07 7.61
C TYR A 217 1.22 9.17 8.21
N ASN A 218 1.52 8.43 9.28
CA ASN A 218 2.84 8.46 9.89
C ASN A 218 3.94 7.89 8.98
N LEU A 219 3.63 6.85 8.19
CA LEU A 219 4.57 6.28 7.22
C LEU A 219 4.91 7.25 6.08
N SER A 220 3.98 8.14 5.72
CA SER A 220 4.13 9.12 4.63
C SER A 220 4.76 10.44 5.05
N GLN A 221 5.13 10.61 6.35
CA GLN A 221 5.77 11.84 6.80
C GLN A 221 7.20 11.95 6.30
N ARG A 222 7.71 13.19 6.23
CA ARG A 222 9.10 13.47 5.85
C ARG A 222 10.11 12.76 6.75
N GLY A 223 11.27 12.50 6.22
CA GLY A 223 12.38 11.87 6.92
C GLY A 223 12.28 10.34 6.95
N GLU A 224 13.28 9.76 7.53
CA GLU A 224 13.41 8.33 7.74
C GLU A 224 12.47 7.85 8.85
N ARG A 225 12.06 6.59 8.80
CA ARG A 225 11.38 5.90 9.90
C ARG A 225 12.39 5.15 10.74
N THR A 226 12.29 5.26 12.04
CA THR A 226 13.08 4.46 12.98
C THR A 226 12.26 3.26 13.42
N ILE A 227 12.68 2.07 12.99
CA ILE A 227 12.01 0.81 13.33
C ILE A 227 12.83 0.13 14.42
N ASN A 228 12.25 -0.07 15.61
CA ASN A 228 12.88 -0.87 16.68
C ASN A 228 12.17 -2.22 16.76
N ALA A 229 12.95 -3.28 16.64
CA ALA A 229 12.46 -4.65 16.63
C ALA A 229 13.54 -5.62 17.07
N PHE A 230 13.21 -6.61 17.89
CA PHE A 230 14.11 -7.69 18.35
C PHE A 230 15.46 -7.18 18.94
N GLY A 231 15.42 -6.05 19.66
CA GLY A 231 16.63 -5.44 20.22
C GLY A 231 17.52 -4.71 19.22
N SER A 232 17.11 -4.60 17.97
CA SER A 232 17.81 -3.88 16.90
C SER A 232 17.03 -2.65 16.48
N THR A 233 17.76 -1.65 15.97
CA THR A 233 17.20 -0.41 15.42
C THR A 233 17.57 -0.30 13.96
N PHE A 234 16.57 -0.08 13.10
CA PHE A 234 16.72 0.09 11.66
C PHE A 234 16.24 1.48 11.26
N LYS A 235 17.01 2.15 10.42
CA LYS A 235 16.56 3.36 9.74
C LYS A 235 16.08 2.98 8.36
N ALA A 236 14.85 3.36 8.02
CA ALA A 236 14.24 2.88 6.80
C ALA A 236 13.22 3.88 6.25
N ILE A 237 12.96 3.77 4.96
CA ILE A 237 11.94 4.55 4.25
C ILE A 237 10.82 3.60 3.85
N TYR A 238 9.57 3.96 4.15
CA TYR A 238 8.41 3.24 3.66
C TYR A 238 8.39 3.26 2.12
N GLN A 239 8.10 2.14 1.50
CA GLN A 239 7.97 2.05 0.04
C GLN A 239 6.54 1.77 -0.42
N LYS A 240 5.96 0.71 0.09
CA LYS A 240 4.64 0.21 -0.31
C LYS A 240 4.09 -0.78 0.71
N ALA A 241 2.84 -1.14 0.53
CA ALA A 241 2.24 -2.28 1.21
C ALA A 241 1.68 -3.30 0.22
N ASN A 242 1.36 -4.48 0.72
CA ASN A 242 0.61 -5.49 0.00
C ASN A 242 -0.39 -6.15 0.94
N VAL A 243 -1.66 -6.22 0.56
CA VAL A 243 -2.70 -6.87 1.35
C VAL A 243 -2.81 -8.34 0.95
N LYS A 244 -2.56 -9.22 1.90
CA LYS A 244 -2.64 -10.68 1.73
C LYS A 244 -4.08 -11.17 1.80
N GLU A 245 -4.77 -10.77 2.85
CA GLU A 245 -6.12 -11.25 3.14
C GLU A 245 -7.00 -10.15 3.73
N VAL A 246 -8.26 -10.16 3.36
CA VAL A 246 -9.31 -9.30 3.94
C VAL A 246 -10.47 -10.19 4.34
N ILE A 247 -10.86 -10.13 5.60
CA ILE A 247 -12.06 -10.80 6.11
C ILE A 247 -12.97 -9.75 6.74
N LEU A 248 -14.12 -9.56 6.12
CA LEU A 248 -15.17 -8.68 6.60
C LEU A 248 -16.25 -9.52 7.28
N THR A 249 -16.52 -9.21 8.52
CA THR A 249 -17.70 -9.68 9.24
C THR A 249 -18.65 -8.52 9.46
N LYS A 250 -19.84 -8.76 10.01
CA LYS A 250 -20.87 -7.74 10.14
C LYS A 250 -20.37 -6.40 10.68
N ASP A 251 -19.50 -6.43 11.70
CA ASP A 251 -19.06 -5.21 12.41
C ASP A 251 -17.54 -5.12 12.56
N THR A 252 -16.79 -6.07 12.01
CA THR A 252 -15.34 -6.18 12.22
C THR A 252 -14.63 -6.40 10.88
N LEU A 253 -13.58 -5.66 10.69
CA LEU A 253 -12.67 -5.80 9.56
C LEU A 253 -11.34 -6.37 10.05
N ARG A 254 -10.90 -7.45 9.41
CA ARG A 254 -9.62 -8.11 9.59
C ARG A 254 -8.82 -7.98 8.32
N VAL A 255 -7.59 -7.52 8.43
CA VAL A 255 -6.67 -7.38 7.30
C VAL A 255 -5.30 -7.94 7.67
N GLU A 256 -4.78 -8.81 6.81
CA GLU A 256 -3.38 -9.21 6.82
C GLU A 256 -2.65 -8.51 5.69
N PHE A 257 -1.56 -7.83 6.02
CA PHE A 257 -0.80 -7.05 5.06
C PHE A 257 0.69 -7.02 5.38
N THR A 258 1.49 -6.76 4.37
CA THR A 258 2.93 -6.62 4.50
C THR A 258 3.31 -5.18 4.19
N LEU A 259 4.08 -4.56 5.07
CA LEU A 259 4.74 -3.28 4.83
C LEU A 259 6.16 -3.53 4.32
N TYR A 260 6.54 -2.80 3.30
CA TYR A 260 7.88 -2.85 2.71
C TYR A 260 8.60 -1.53 2.96
N PHE A 261 9.80 -1.64 3.48
CA PHE A 261 10.70 -0.53 3.72
C PHE A 261 12.03 -0.79 3.02
N VAL A 262 12.71 0.27 2.63
CA VAL A 262 14.13 0.20 2.28
C VAL A 262 14.95 0.69 3.48
N GLU A 263 15.88 -0.13 3.94
CA GLU A 263 16.85 0.25 4.98
C GLU A 263 17.94 1.14 4.36
N ILE A 264 18.33 2.18 5.08
CA ILE A 264 19.26 3.21 4.65
C ILE A 264 20.39 3.42 5.63
#